data_932d778e1a18c2aaa98dcd67022b5bac
#
_entry.id   932d778e1a18c2aaa98dcd67022b5bac
#
_cell.length_a   1.000
_cell.length_b   1.000
_cell.length_c   1.000
_cell.angle_alpha   90.00
_cell.angle_beta   90.00
_cell.angle_gamma   90.00
#
_symmetry.space_group_name_H-M   'P 1'
#
loop_
_entity.id
_entity.type
_entity.pdbx_description
1 polymer ?
#
loop_
_entity_poly.entity_id
_entity_poly.type
_entity_poly.pdbx_seq_one_letter_code
_entity_poly.pdbx_strand_id
1 'polypeptide(L)'
;MKKFLSTAAAIGCLGSAGAAYAQGSVTLYGLIDTSLGYVNNQGGGSTWGASSGTTRGSRVGFLGSEDLGGGTTAIFRLENGFDVTDGSLGQGGLLFGRQAYVGLANDRWGQLTMGRQYESMVDYVAQLTAADWSVYMEHPGDMDLTNRGVRVNNAVRYQNSYGGFTGSAMYSFGGVAGSFGENSMWSVGGSYAQGPLYVGFGATYARQPGNLSPGTFWKDTNSAVGAYALAAHSFLTAGGGASYKFGALKASANITSTSYKQGFEGQNVHFMNYEVNGLYSFTPALSAGLGVTYTDGTVEANDSDPRYLQYNAIAQYALSKSTQVYAFATYQHAMTAGLVAQVTQFVSASSTQNQAAAGIGLRHAF
;
A
#
# COMPACT_ATOMS: atom_id res chain seq x y z
N MET A 1 -83.76 -4.36 -2.69
CA MET A 1 -82.71 -4.13 -1.68
C MET A 1 -81.65 -5.19 -1.86
N LYS A 2 -80.70 -4.88 -2.67
CA LYS A 2 -79.55 -5.77 -3.05
C LYS A 2 -78.29 -4.96 -3.06
N LYS A 3 -77.19 -5.60 -2.74
CA LYS A 3 -75.79 -5.14 -2.79
C LYS A 3 -75.26 -4.70 -1.43
N PHE A 4 -74.53 -5.63 -0.81
CA PHE A 4 -73.31 -5.42 -0.03
C PHE A 4 -72.75 -6.81 0.41
N LEU A 5 -71.99 -7.45 -0.44
CA LEU A 5 -71.12 -8.59 -0.07
C LEU A 5 -70.17 -8.81 -1.24
N SER A 6 -69.01 -8.12 -1.19
CA SER A 6 -67.84 -8.52 -1.97
C SER A 6 -66.72 -7.48 -1.77
N THR A 7 -66.08 -7.42 -0.58
CA THR A 7 -64.80 -6.76 -0.37
C THR A 7 -64.18 -7.22 0.95
N ALA A 8 -63.84 -8.50 1.05
CA ALA A 8 -63.16 -9.05 2.23
C ALA A 8 -62.27 -10.25 1.89
N ALA A 9 -61.60 -10.24 0.73
CA ALA A 9 -60.73 -11.35 0.31
C ALA A 9 -59.39 -10.90 -0.31
N ALA A 10 -58.85 -9.74 0.06
CA ALA A 10 -57.60 -9.24 -0.51
C ALA A 10 -56.58 -8.73 0.54
N ILE A 11 -56.68 -9.10 1.82
CA ILE A 11 -55.74 -8.68 2.88
C ILE A 11 -55.10 -9.91 3.59
N GLY A 12 -54.89 -11.00 2.89
CA GLY A 12 -54.38 -12.24 3.46
C GLY A 12 -52.96 -12.68 2.99
N CYS A 13 -52.26 -11.89 2.13
CA CYS A 13 -50.98 -12.33 1.55
C CYS A 13 -49.77 -11.43 1.84
N LEU A 14 -49.83 -10.56 2.84
CA LEU A 14 -48.68 -9.69 3.22
C LEU A 14 -48.03 -10.09 4.55
N GLY A 15 -48.27 -11.29 5.04
CA GLY A 15 -47.87 -11.71 6.38
C GLY A 15 -46.77 -12.75 6.48
N SER A 16 -45.95 -13.01 5.45
CA SER A 16 -44.82 -13.93 5.55
C SER A 16 -43.56 -13.44 4.81
N ALA A 17 -43.25 -12.16 4.88
CA ALA A 17 -41.85 -11.76 4.78
C ALA A 17 -41.19 -12.25 6.06
N GLY A 18 -40.74 -13.52 6.09
CA GLY A 18 -39.85 -14.04 7.12
C GLY A 18 -38.70 -13.05 7.22
N ALA A 19 -38.55 -12.46 8.38
CA ALA A 19 -37.36 -11.70 8.70
C ALA A 19 -36.18 -12.67 8.57
N ALA A 20 -35.58 -12.74 7.37
CA ALA A 20 -34.25 -13.27 7.21
C ALA A 20 -33.39 -12.36 8.11
N TYR A 21 -33.06 -12.80 9.29
CA TYR A 21 -32.03 -12.19 10.10
C TYR A 21 -30.73 -12.45 9.32
N ALA A 22 -30.42 -11.54 8.41
CA ALA A 22 -29.11 -11.46 7.82
C ALA A 22 -28.17 -11.24 8.99
N GLN A 23 -27.39 -12.26 9.34
CA GLN A 23 -26.48 -12.21 10.48
C GLN A 23 -25.27 -11.39 10.06
N GLY A 24 -25.44 -10.05 10.10
CA GLY A 24 -24.38 -9.09 9.88
C GLY A 24 -23.34 -9.19 10.98
N SER A 25 -22.07 -9.22 10.63
CA SER A 25 -20.97 -9.15 11.58
C SER A 25 -20.17 -7.87 11.39
N VAL A 26 -19.77 -7.23 12.48
CA VAL A 26 -18.82 -6.12 12.48
C VAL A 26 -17.67 -6.49 13.40
N THR A 27 -16.47 -6.54 12.83
CA THR A 27 -15.24 -6.82 13.58
C THR A 27 -14.43 -5.54 13.74
N LEU A 28 -14.15 -5.16 14.98
CA LEU A 28 -13.15 -4.17 15.31
C LEU A 28 -11.77 -4.85 15.26
N TYR A 29 -10.82 -4.20 14.61
CA TYR A 29 -9.43 -4.65 14.58
C TYR A 29 -8.49 -3.46 14.62
N GLY A 30 -7.25 -3.70 14.97
CA GLY A 30 -6.25 -2.65 14.97
C GLY A 30 -4.83 -3.15 15.13
N LEU A 31 -3.91 -2.20 15.04
CA LEU A 31 -2.48 -2.42 15.20
C LEU A 31 -1.84 -1.13 15.66
N ILE A 32 -0.99 -1.24 16.67
CA ILE A 32 -0.14 -0.17 17.16
C ILE A 32 1.31 -0.57 16.93
N ASP A 33 2.07 0.29 16.27
CA ASP A 33 3.49 0.08 15.95
C ASP A 33 4.25 1.37 16.26
N THR A 34 5.23 1.29 17.12
CA THR A 34 6.10 2.41 17.47
C THR A 34 7.55 1.97 17.61
N SER A 35 8.48 2.87 17.26
CA SER A 35 9.92 2.62 17.39
C SER A 35 10.67 3.84 17.90
N LEU A 36 11.85 3.60 18.44
CA LEU A 36 12.91 4.58 18.65
C LEU A 36 13.95 4.39 17.54
N GLY A 37 14.19 5.43 16.77
CA GLY A 37 15.06 5.40 15.61
C GLY A 37 16.15 6.46 15.67
N TYR A 38 17.21 6.19 14.94
CA TYR A 38 18.36 7.06 14.70
C TYR A 38 18.57 7.21 13.20
N VAL A 39 18.79 8.44 12.74
CA VAL A 39 19.21 8.74 11.37
C VAL A 39 20.51 9.55 11.48
N ASN A 40 21.56 9.12 10.79
CA ASN A 40 22.89 9.71 10.91
C ASN A 40 23.03 11.09 10.29
N ASN A 41 22.21 11.40 9.25
CA ASN A 41 22.30 12.66 8.51
C ASN A 41 20.94 13.04 7.95
N GLN A 42 20.32 14.07 8.51
CA GLN A 42 19.16 14.77 7.97
C GLN A 42 19.53 16.24 7.76
N GLY A 43 19.83 16.61 6.52
CA GLY A 43 20.28 17.95 6.21
C GLY A 43 21.61 18.37 6.84
N GLY A 44 22.46 17.42 7.26
CA GLY A 44 23.76 17.67 7.89
C GLY A 44 23.84 17.30 9.38
N GLY A 45 22.72 17.04 10.04
CA GLY A 45 22.67 16.65 11.46
C GLY A 45 22.15 15.24 11.67
N SER A 46 22.56 14.58 12.76
CA SER A 46 21.95 13.33 13.18
C SER A 46 20.68 13.58 14.00
N THR A 47 19.73 12.63 13.94
CA THR A 47 18.45 12.75 14.64
C THR A 47 18.13 11.46 15.38
N TRP A 48 17.62 11.60 16.61
CA TRP A 48 16.96 10.56 17.37
C TRP A 48 15.48 10.90 17.53
N GLY A 49 14.59 9.93 17.36
CA GLY A 49 13.17 10.18 17.50
C GLY A 49 12.33 8.94 17.67
N ALA A 50 11.14 9.13 18.22
CA ALA A 50 10.08 8.13 18.16
C ALA A 50 9.37 8.22 16.80
N SER A 51 8.99 7.08 16.25
CA SER A 51 8.25 6.98 14.98
C SER A 51 7.07 6.06 15.13
N SER A 52 5.98 6.37 14.46
CA SER A 52 4.77 5.54 14.39
C SER A 52 4.74 4.75 13.08
N GLY A 53 4.38 3.47 13.17
CA GLY A 53 4.14 2.67 11.98
C GLY A 53 5.38 2.20 11.22
N THR A 54 6.50 2.07 11.89
CA THR A 54 7.82 1.72 11.29
C THR A 54 7.80 0.41 10.51
N THR A 55 7.15 -0.65 11.04
CA THR A 55 7.00 -1.92 10.30
C THR A 55 5.60 -2.04 9.67
N ARG A 56 4.60 -1.48 10.32
CA ARG A 56 3.20 -1.46 9.85
C ARG A 56 2.49 -0.22 10.36
N GLY A 57 1.94 0.61 9.49
CA GLY A 57 1.21 1.80 9.88
C GLY A 57 0.16 1.53 10.96
N SER A 58 0.23 2.26 12.09
CA SER A 58 -0.71 2.17 13.20
C SER A 58 -2.12 2.50 12.71
N ARG A 59 -3.12 1.70 13.14
CA ARG A 59 -4.47 1.78 12.61
C ARG A 59 -5.50 1.20 13.55
N VAL A 60 -6.73 1.67 13.38
CA VAL A 60 -7.95 1.04 13.90
C VAL A 60 -8.98 0.96 12.76
N GLY A 61 -9.76 -0.10 12.71
CA GLY A 61 -10.71 -0.28 11.63
C GLY A 61 -11.89 -1.18 11.98
N PHE A 62 -12.90 -1.09 11.12
CA PHE A 62 -14.09 -1.92 11.14
C PHE A 62 -14.17 -2.69 9.83
N LEU A 63 -14.37 -3.99 9.95
CA LEU A 63 -14.77 -4.88 8.85
C LEU A 63 -16.19 -5.31 9.08
N GLY A 64 -17.04 -5.15 8.09
CA GLY A 64 -18.41 -5.64 8.17
C GLY A 64 -18.75 -6.55 7.02
N SER A 65 -19.62 -7.53 7.31
CA SER A 65 -20.19 -8.42 6.32
C SER A 65 -21.63 -8.74 6.68
N GLU A 66 -22.49 -8.85 5.64
CA GLU A 66 -23.89 -9.23 5.75
C GLU A 66 -24.22 -10.23 4.64
N ASP A 67 -24.70 -11.41 5.00
CA ASP A 67 -25.15 -12.42 4.04
C ASP A 67 -26.48 -11.97 3.42
N LEU A 68 -26.49 -11.81 2.09
CA LEU A 68 -27.65 -11.43 1.31
C LEU A 68 -28.38 -12.63 0.70
N GLY A 69 -27.90 -13.85 0.98
CA GLY A 69 -28.39 -15.06 0.38
C GLY A 69 -27.79 -15.34 -1.01
N GLY A 70 -28.00 -16.56 -1.50
CA GLY A 70 -27.50 -16.98 -2.80
C GLY A 70 -25.99 -16.97 -2.97
N GLY A 71 -25.22 -17.02 -1.87
CA GLY A 71 -23.76 -16.93 -1.86
C GLY A 71 -23.23 -15.51 -2.07
N THR A 72 -24.09 -14.48 -1.93
CA THR A 72 -23.71 -13.07 -2.06
C THR A 72 -23.67 -12.42 -0.69
N THR A 73 -22.61 -11.64 -0.44
CA THR A 73 -22.36 -10.94 0.82
C THR A 73 -22.14 -9.46 0.53
N ALA A 74 -22.83 -8.58 1.26
CA ALA A 74 -22.44 -7.17 1.34
C ALA A 74 -21.23 -7.05 2.27
N ILE A 75 -20.22 -6.28 1.85
CA ILE A 75 -18.99 -6.07 2.62
C ILE A 75 -18.66 -4.60 2.74
N PHE A 76 -18.05 -4.20 3.85
CA PHE A 76 -17.45 -2.87 3.96
C PHE A 76 -16.15 -2.91 4.77
N ARG A 77 -15.30 -1.91 4.56
CA ARG A 77 -14.13 -1.62 5.38
C ARG A 77 -14.03 -0.13 5.63
N LEU A 78 -13.85 0.23 6.90
CA LEU A 78 -13.49 1.58 7.34
C LEU A 78 -12.23 1.48 8.17
N GLU A 79 -11.11 2.05 7.71
CA GLU A 79 -9.80 1.95 8.36
C GLU A 79 -9.18 3.33 8.53
N ASN A 80 -8.97 3.73 9.78
CA ASN A 80 -8.24 4.91 10.17
C ASN A 80 -6.75 4.60 10.37
N GLY A 81 -5.88 5.50 9.95
CA GLY A 81 -4.46 5.49 10.32
C GLY A 81 -4.19 6.63 11.29
N PHE A 82 -3.36 6.39 12.29
CA PHE A 82 -3.00 7.41 13.27
C PHE A 82 -1.53 7.36 13.63
N ASP A 83 -1.01 8.45 14.14
CA ASP A 83 0.33 8.54 14.69
C ASP A 83 0.30 8.27 16.20
N VAL A 84 1.06 7.28 16.66
CA VAL A 84 1.13 6.90 18.07
C VAL A 84 1.90 7.93 18.89
N THR A 85 2.78 8.70 18.25
CA THR A 85 3.69 9.62 18.95
C THR A 85 2.99 10.90 19.41
N ASP A 86 1.89 11.30 18.74
CA ASP A 86 1.15 12.53 19.05
C ASP A 86 -0.38 12.38 19.01
N GLY A 87 -0.88 11.20 18.57
CA GLY A 87 -2.32 10.92 18.49
C GLY A 87 -3.00 11.50 17.25
N SER A 88 -2.28 12.11 16.32
CA SER A 88 -2.86 12.74 15.13
C SER A 88 -3.38 11.71 14.12
N LEU A 89 -4.32 12.14 13.26
CA LEU A 89 -4.80 11.33 12.14
C LEU A 89 -3.74 11.23 11.05
N GLY A 90 -3.51 10.03 10.55
CA GLY A 90 -2.65 9.78 9.40
C GLY A 90 -3.28 10.20 8.06
N GLN A 91 -2.56 9.94 6.96
CA GLN A 91 -3.02 10.13 5.58
C GLN A 91 -3.61 11.51 5.28
N GLY A 92 -2.95 12.57 5.79
CA GLY A 92 -3.36 13.95 5.58
C GLY A 92 -4.58 14.37 6.43
N GLY A 93 -4.78 13.77 7.60
CA GLY A 93 -5.86 14.12 8.52
C GLY A 93 -7.20 13.46 8.21
N LEU A 94 -7.23 12.45 7.35
CA LEU A 94 -8.46 11.76 6.97
C LEU A 94 -8.89 10.75 8.03
N LEU A 95 -10.18 10.82 8.48
CA LEU A 95 -10.74 9.90 9.48
C LEU A 95 -10.63 8.42 9.06
N PHE A 96 -10.94 8.09 7.81
CA PHE A 96 -10.76 6.75 7.25
C PHE A 96 -9.76 6.79 6.08
N GLY A 97 -8.60 7.39 6.35
CA GLY A 97 -7.58 7.68 5.33
C GLY A 97 -6.86 6.46 4.78
N ARG A 98 -6.98 5.28 5.42
CA ARG A 98 -6.36 4.06 4.92
C ARG A 98 -7.25 3.32 3.95
N GLN A 99 -8.47 3.00 4.34
CA GLN A 99 -9.48 2.38 3.46
C GLN A 99 -10.88 2.81 3.90
N ALA A 100 -11.74 3.08 2.92
CA ALA A 100 -13.14 3.41 3.12
C ALA A 100 -13.92 2.96 1.90
N TYR A 101 -14.48 1.75 1.94
CA TYR A 101 -15.23 1.18 0.83
C TYR A 101 -16.37 0.30 1.27
N VAL A 102 -17.33 0.11 0.36
CA VAL A 102 -18.43 -0.85 0.45
C VAL A 102 -18.47 -1.65 -0.85
N GLY A 103 -19.00 -2.85 -0.82
CA GLY A 103 -19.11 -3.69 -2.02
C GLY A 103 -19.93 -4.94 -1.83
N LEU A 104 -19.95 -5.74 -2.88
CA LEU A 104 -20.54 -7.07 -2.92
C LEU A 104 -19.46 -8.10 -3.21
N ALA A 105 -19.50 -9.21 -2.50
CA ALA A 105 -18.65 -10.37 -2.71
C ALA A 105 -19.51 -11.61 -2.98
N ASN A 106 -19.00 -12.53 -3.81
CA ASN A 106 -19.63 -13.81 -4.09
C ASN A 106 -18.58 -14.83 -4.48
N ASP A 107 -18.75 -16.08 -4.05
CA ASP A 107 -17.77 -17.15 -4.26
C ASP A 107 -17.54 -17.52 -5.73
N ARG A 108 -18.48 -17.17 -6.63
CA ARG A 108 -18.40 -17.54 -8.05
C ARG A 108 -17.83 -16.41 -8.92
N TRP A 109 -18.27 -15.16 -8.67
CA TRP A 109 -17.85 -14.02 -9.50
C TRP A 109 -16.88 -13.06 -8.81
N GLY A 110 -16.44 -13.36 -7.57
CA GLY A 110 -15.48 -12.53 -6.85
C GLY A 110 -16.12 -11.35 -6.14
N GLN A 111 -15.43 -10.21 -6.09
CA GLN A 111 -15.91 -9.03 -5.38
C GLN A 111 -15.83 -7.77 -6.23
N LEU A 112 -16.82 -6.89 -6.07
CA LEU A 112 -16.87 -5.55 -6.62
C LEU A 112 -16.97 -4.55 -5.47
N THR A 113 -16.03 -3.64 -5.35
CA THR A 113 -15.96 -2.67 -4.26
C THR A 113 -15.88 -1.24 -4.81
N MET A 114 -16.43 -0.28 -4.06
CA MET A 114 -16.43 1.14 -4.40
C MET A 114 -15.95 1.97 -3.21
N GLY A 115 -15.05 2.91 -3.43
CA GLY A 115 -14.51 3.81 -2.41
C GLY A 115 -13.00 3.93 -2.44
N ARG A 116 -12.41 4.30 -1.29
CA ARG A 116 -10.98 4.46 -1.11
C ARG A 116 -10.33 3.14 -0.75
N GLN A 117 -9.36 2.70 -1.55
CA GLN A 117 -8.73 1.37 -1.41
C GLN A 117 -7.33 1.33 -2.02
N TYR A 118 -6.61 0.24 -1.79
CA TYR A 118 -5.29 0.01 -2.36
C TYR A 118 -5.34 -0.35 -3.85
N GLU A 119 -4.24 -0.10 -4.52
CA GLU A 119 -3.98 -0.43 -5.92
C GLU A 119 -3.12 -1.70 -6.04
N SER A 120 -2.88 -2.16 -7.28
CA SER A 120 -2.32 -3.50 -7.52
C SER A 120 -0.84 -3.65 -7.19
N MET A 121 -0.02 -2.58 -7.20
CA MET A 121 1.39 -2.66 -6.77
C MET A 121 1.47 -2.98 -5.29
N VAL A 122 0.62 -2.34 -4.48
CA VAL A 122 0.49 -2.64 -3.04
C VAL A 122 0.00 -4.06 -2.80
N ASP A 123 -1.00 -4.51 -3.54
CA ASP A 123 -1.64 -5.80 -3.26
C ASP A 123 -0.77 -6.99 -3.66
N TYR A 124 -0.05 -6.89 -4.78
CA TYR A 124 0.62 -8.05 -5.38
C TYR A 124 2.15 -7.96 -5.40
N VAL A 125 2.75 -6.76 -5.42
CA VAL A 125 4.20 -6.59 -5.53
C VAL A 125 4.85 -6.24 -4.19
N ALA A 126 4.23 -5.38 -3.37
CA ALA A 126 4.79 -4.89 -2.11
C ALA A 126 5.30 -5.99 -1.16
N GLN A 127 4.64 -7.14 -1.10
CA GLN A 127 5.05 -8.26 -0.24
C GLN A 127 6.31 -9.00 -0.72
N LEU A 128 6.83 -8.65 -1.90
CA LEU A 128 8.08 -9.16 -2.47
C LEU A 128 9.27 -8.27 -2.15
N THR A 129 9.02 -7.06 -1.64
CA THR A 129 10.03 -6.05 -1.34
C THR A 129 10.39 -6.03 0.15
N ALA A 130 11.57 -5.47 0.49
CA ALA A 130 11.96 -5.21 1.87
C ALA A 130 11.11 -4.11 2.53
N ALA A 131 10.43 -3.27 1.77
CA ALA A 131 9.42 -2.33 2.28
C ALA A 131 8.27 -3.04 3.03
N ASP A 132 8.04 -4.33 2.77
CA ASP A 132 7.14 -5.16 3.58
C ASP A 132 7.62 -5.36 5.01
N TRP A 133 8.90 -5.16 5.29
CA TRP A 133 9.47 -5.28 6.63
C TRP A 133 9.45 -3.95 7.39
N SER A 134 9.80 -2.84 6.73
CA SER A 134 9.85 -1.52 7.33
C SER A 134 9.71 -0.41 6.28
N VAL A 135 9.07 0.70 6.65
CA VAL A 135 8.99 1.92 5.83
C VAL A 135 10.37 2.53 5.54
N TYR A 136 11.37 2.23 6.35
CA TYR A 136 12.76 2.65 6.11
C TYR A 136 13.48 1.86 5.02
N MET A 137 12.83 0.82 4.48
CA MET A 137 13.39 -0.10 3.47
C MET A 137 12.67 0.01 2.13
N GLU A 138 11.96 1.11 1.92
CA GLU A 138 11.32 1.41 0.64
C GLU A 138 12.37 1.62 -0.47
N HIS A 139 11.99 1.39 -1.70
CA HIS A 139 12.78 1.83 -2.84
C HIS A 139 12.91 3.34 -2.83
N PRO A 140 13.99 3.94 -3.35
CA PRO A 140 14.20 5.38 -3.28
C PRO A 140 12.96 6.18 -3.66
N GLY A 141 12.46 7.00 -2.69
CA GLY A 141 11.26 7.83 -2.85
C GLY A 141 9.93 7.09 -3.00
N ASP A 142 9.85 5.78 -2.76
CA ASP A 142 8.64 4.94 -2.97
C ASP A 142 7.95 5.20 -4.32
N MET A 143 8.74 5.48 -5.36
CA MET A 143 8.23 5.87 -6.69
C MET A 143 7.37 4.78 -7.32
N ASP A 144 7.58 3.54 -6.95
CA ASP A 144 6.88 2.36 -7.46
C ASP A 144 5.69 1.92 -6.59
N LEU A 145 5.34 2.69 -5.54
CA LEU A 145 4.18 2.48 -4.65
C LEU A 145 4.26 1.23 -3.76
N THR A 146 5.42 0.60 -3.65
CA THR A 146 5.54 -0.68 -2.92
C THR A 146 5.56 -0.55 -1.40
N ASN A 147 5.77 0.65 -0.85
CA ASN A 147 5.73 0.89 0.61
C ASN A 147 4.31 0.98 1.20
N ARG A 148 3.25 0.71 0.40
CA ARG A 148 1.86 0.79 0.86
C ARG A 148 1.43 2.19 1.32
N GLY A 149 2.09 3.23 0.79
CA GLY A 149 1.81 4.63 1.08
C GLY A 149 0.53 5.12 0.39
N VAL A 150 0.26 4.65 -0.82
CA VAL A 150 -0.78 5.17 -1.71
C VAL A 150 -2.11 4.42 -1.57
N ARG A 151 -3.19 5.17 -1.55
CA ARG A 151 -4.59 4.70 -1.64
C ARG A 151 -5.30 5.53 -2.67
N VAL A 152 -6.15 4.89 -3.44
CA VAL A 152 -6.88 5.48 -4.56
C VAL A 152 -8.29 5.86 -4.13
N ASN A 153 -8.67 7.13 -4.31
CA ASN A 153 -10.03 7.64 -4.04
C ASN A 153 -10.96 7.39 -5.22
N ASN A 154 -12.27 7.48 -4.99
CA ASN A 154 -13.31 7.40 -6.03
C ASN A 154 -13.15 6.18 -6.95
N ALA A 155 -12.69 5.07 -6.40
CA ALA A 155 -12.33 3.90 -7.16
C ALA A 155 -13.46 2.86 -7.18
N VAL A 156 -13.64 2.23 -8.33
CA VAL A 156 -14.37 0.97 -8.51
C VAL A 156 -13.35 -0.11 -8.80
N ARG A 157 -13.40 -1.20 -8.04
CA ARG A 157 -12.45 -2.30 -8.14
C ARG A 157 -13.18 -3.63 -8.22
N TYR A 158 -12.79 -4.43 -9.19
CA TYR A 158 -13.15 -5.84 -9.27
C TYR A 158 -11.96 -6.70 -8.92
N GLN A 159 -12.20 -7.76 -8.12
CA GLN A 159 -11.20 -8.77 -7.79
C GLN A 159 -11.83 -10.15 -7.80
N ASN A 160 -11.11 -11.14 -8.32
CA ASN A 160 -11.51 -12.54 -8.25
C ASN A 160 -10.31 -13.46 -8.03
N SER A 161 -10.59 -14.64 -7.48
CA SER A 161 -9.59 -15.70 -7.26
C SER A 161 -10.10 -17.01 -7.85
N TYR A 162 -9.20 -17.71 -8.55
CA TYR A 162 -9.49 -19.03 -9.10
C TYR A 162 -8.27 -19.95 -8.95
N GLY A 163 -8.44 -21.03 -8.21
CA GLY A 163 -7.31 -21.90 -7.85
C GLY A 163 -6.25 -21.11 -7.07
N GLY A 164 -5.00 -21.17 -7.52
CA GLY A 164 -3.89 -20.39 -6.95
C GLY A 164 -3.79 -18.95 -7.47
N PHE A 165 -4.59 -18.54 -8.46
CA PHE A 165 -4.56 -17.21 -9.05
C PHE A 165 -5.50 -16.24 -8.32
N THR A 166 -5.05 -15.00 -8.13
CA THR A 166 -5.87 -13.86 -7.72
C THR A 166 -5.56 -12.71 -8.66
N GLY A 167 -6.57 -12.03 -9.18
CA GLY A 167 -6.39 -10.87 -10.04
C GLY A 167 -7.36 -9.76 -9.72
N SER A 168 -6.96 -8.52 -9.97
CA SER A 168 -7.83 -7.35 -9.82
C SER A 168 -7.63 -6.31 -10.90
N ALA A 169 -8.70 -5.56 -11.16
CA ALA A 169 -8.68 -4.36 -11.98
C ALA A 169 -9.46 -3.24 -11.27
N MET A 170 -8.95 -2.03 -11.35
CA MET A 170 -9.50 -0.86 -10.69
C MET A 170 -9.48 0.34 -11.63
N TYR A 171 -10.52 1.17 -11.55
CA TYR A 171 -10.57 2.48 -12.16
C TYR A 171 -11.02 3.52 -11.13
N SER A 172 -10.36 4.67 -11.11
CA SER A 172 -10.67 5.81 -10.28
C SER A 172 -11.09 6.98 -11.16
N PHE A 173 -12.21 7.58 -10.83
CA PHE A 173 -12.76 8.74 -11.52
C PHE A 173 -12.13 10.01 -11.00
N GLY A 174 -11.67 10.88 -11.90
CA GLY A 174 -11.08 12.16 -11.54
C GLY A 174 -12.09 13.23 -11.08
N GLY A 175 -13.38 13.02 -11.37
CA GLY A 175 -14.46 13.92 -10.93
C GLY A 175 -14.47 15.28 -11.63
N VAL A 176 -13.87 15.41 -12.82
CA VAL A 176 -13.81 16.65 -13.57
C VAL A 176 -14.98 16.75 -14.52
N ALA A 177 -15.80 17.79 -14.37
CA ALA A 177 -16.96 18.02 -15.23
C ALA A 177 -16.56 18.20 -16.70
N GLY A 178 -17.20 17.45 -17.60
CA GLY A 178 -16.91 17.47 -19.04
C GLY A 178 -15.64 16.70 -19.46
N SER A 179 -14.89 16.09 -18.52
CA SER A 179 -13.66 15.36 -18.82
C SER A 179 -13.57 14.06 -18.04
N PHE A 180 -14.03 12.96 -18.63
CA PHE A 180 -14.05 11.64 -17.98
C PHE A 180 -12.65 11.13 -17.58
N GLY A 181 -11.63 11.40 -18.40
CA GLY A 181 -10.29 10.86 -18.22
C GLY A 181 -9.33 11.76 -17.45
N GLU A 182 -9.70 13.00 -17.11
CA GLU A 182 -8.83 13.92 -16.39
C GLU A 182 -8.75 13.55 -14.90
N ASN A 183 -7.55 13.61 -14.30
CA ASN A 183 -7.25 13.19 -12.92
C ASN A 183 -7.69 11.73 -12.62
N SER A 184 -7.79 10.90 -13.64
CA SER A 184 -8.18 9.49 -13.47
C SER A 184 -6.98 8.60 -13.17
N MET A 185 -7.25 7.45 -12.54
CA MET A 185 -6.28 6.37 -12.36
C MET A 185 -6.88 5.04 -12.82
N TRP A 186 -6.01 4.14 -13.27
CA TRP A 186 -6.34 2.74 -13.37
C TRP A 186 -5.22 1.88 -12.79
N SER A 187 -5.59 0.71 -12.30
CA SER A 187 -4.62 -0.27 -11.80
C SER A 187 -5.09 -1.67 -12.15
N VAL A 188 -4.15 -2.52 -12.51
CA VAL A 188 -4.36 -3.93 -12.83
C VAL A 188 -3.22 -4.76 -12.27
N GLY A 189 -3.52 -5.94 -11.77
CA GLY A 189 -2.49 -6.85 -11.28
C GLY A 189 -3.04 -8.19 -10.87
N GLY A 190 -2.13 -9.05 -10.45
CA GLY A 190 -2.48 -10.37 -9.99
C GLY A 190 -1.31 -11.11 -9.35
N SER A 191 -1.65 -12.22 -8.74
CA SER A 191 -0.69 -13.13 -8.14
C SER A 191 -1.04 -14.58 -8.39
N TYR A 192 -0.03 -15.42 -8.31
CA TYR A 192 -0.16 -16.87 -8.24
C TYR A 192 0.54 -17.37 -6.98
N ALA A 193 -0.20 -18.13 -6.16
CA ALA A 193 0.32 -18.72 -4.93
C ALA A 193 0.00 -20.20 -4.89
N GLN A 194 1.04 -21.05 -4.83
CA GLN A 194 0.90 -22.49 -4.71
C GLN A 194 2.05 -23.09 -3.91
N GLY A 195 1.75 -23.72 -2.80
CA GLY A 195 2.77 -24.27 -1.92
C GLY A 195 3.78 -23.23 -1.46
N PRO A 196 5.09 -23.43 -1.69
CA PRO A 196 6.12 -22.47 -1.29
C PRO A 196 6.28 -21.28 -2.25
N LEU A 197 5.69 -21.32 -3.45
CA LEU A 197 5.84 -20.32 -4.50
C LEU A 197 4.79 -19.21 -4.38
N TYR A 198 5.23 -17.97 -4.50
CA TYR A 198 4.40 -16.81 -4.77
C TYR A 198 5.00 -16.03 -5.95
N VAL A 199 4.17 -15.66 -6.91
CA VAL A 199 4.51 -14.75 -8.01
C VAL A 199 3.49 -13.63 -8.01
N GLY A 200 3.94 -12.37 -8.12
CA GLY A 200 3.06 -11.22 -8.15
C GLY A 200 3.47 -10.23 -9.23
N PHE A 201 2.49 -9.56 -9.82
CA PHE A 201 2.71 -8.45 -10.75
C PHE A 201 1.62 -7.39 -10.56
N GLY A 202 1.94 -6.15 -10.91
CA GLY A 202 1.01 -5.03 -10.85
C GLY A 202 1.43 -3.92 -11.80
N ALA A 203 0.46 -3.11 -12.19
CA ALA A 203 0.68 -1.85 -12.89
C ALA A 203 -0.36 -0.83 -12.45
N THR A 204 0.07 0.42 -12.29
CA THR A 204 -0.77 1.56 -11.89
C THR A 204 -0.42 2.77 -12.73
N TYR A 205 -1.42 3.34 -13.36
CA TYR A 205 -1.32 4.57 -14.16
C TYR A 205 -2.16 5.67 -13.54
N ALA A 206 -1.63 6.89 -13.51
CA ALA A 206 -2.36 8.08 -13.09
C ALA A 206 -2.17 9.21 -14.10
N ARG A 207 -3.25 9.91 -14.41
CA ARG A 207 -3.23 11.18 -15.10
C ARG A 207 -3.10 12.30 -14.09
N GLN A 208 -2.18 13.26 -14.36
CA GLN A 208 -1.96 14.43 -13.53
C GLN A 208 -1.85 14.07 -12.03
N PRO A 209 -0.88 13.23 -11.64
CA PRO A 209 -0.78 12.69 -10.28
C PRO A 209 -0.74 13.78 -9.21
N GLY A 210 -0.18 14.97 -9.51
CA GLY A 210 -0.15 16.12 -8.61
C GLY A 210 -1.53 16.70 -8.27
N ASN A 211 -2.56 16.47 -9.10
CA ASN A 211 -3.93 16.96 -8.89
C ASN A 211 -4.81 15.96 -8.10
N LEU A 212 -4.32 14.76 -7.86
CA LEU A 212 -5.09 13.75 -7.14
C LEU A 212 -5.29 14.16 -5.68
N SER A 213 -6.42 13.77 -5.11
CA SER A 213 -6.85 14.14 -3.77
C SER A 213 -5.80 13.85 -2.69
N PRO A 214 -5.79 14.62 -1.57
CA PRO A 214 -4.88 14.40 -0.47
C PRO A 214 -4.81 12.95 -0.02
N GLY A 215 -3.59 12.47 0.26
CA GLY A 215 -3.36 11.09 0.69
C GLY A 215 -3.51 10.03 -0.41
N THR A 216 -3.66 10.43 -1.68
CA THR A 216 -3.68 9.51 -2.82
C THR A 216 -2.31 9.42 -3.49
N PHE A 217 -1.60 10.52 -3.63
CA PHE A 217 -0.25 10.59 -4.18
C PHE A 217 0.63 11.55 -3.38
N TRP A 218 1.93 11.51 -3.63
CA TRP A 218 2.91 12.33 -2.92
C TRP A 218 2.62 13.83 -3.12
N LYS A 219 2.53 14.53 -2.01
CA LYS A 219 2.71 15.98 -1.96
C LYS A 219 4.02 16.34 -1.29
N ASP A 220 4.93 15.38 -1.15
CA ASP A 220 6.17 15.60 -0.46
C ASP A 220 7.18 16.25 -1.41
N THR A 221 7.36 17.55 -1.23
CA THR A 221 8.42 18.33 -1.86
C THR A 221 9.79 18.11 -1.23
N ASN A 222 9.85 17.35 -0.12
CA ASN A 222 11.09 17.13 0.63
C ASN A 222 11.85 15.88 0.18
N SER A 223 11.22 14.99 -0.63
CA SER A 223 11.94 13.85 -1.16
C SER A 223 12.79 14.25 -2.37
N ALA A 224 13.98 13.66 -2.46
CA ALA A 224 14.89 13.87 -3.60
C ALA A 224 14.24 13.55 -4.96
N VAL A 225 13.11 12.82 -4.96
CA VAL A 225 12.37 12.39 -6.15
C VAL A 225 10.92 12.89 -6.20
N GLY A 226 10.39 13.46 -5.12
CA GLY A 226 8.99 13.91 -5.01
C GLY A 226 8.61 15.03 -5.98
N ALA A 227 9.55 15.90 -6.32
CA ALA A 227 9.35 17.00 -7.28
C ALA A 227 8.93 16.50 -8.67
N TYR A 228 9.37 15.30 -9.07
CA TYR A 228 9.04 14.73 -10.38
C TYR A 228 7.56 14.35 -10.48
N ALA A 229 6.95 13.87 -9.39
CA ALA A 229 5.55 13.44 -9.37
C ALA A 229 4.57 14.62 -9.44
N LEU A 230 4.90 15.75 -8.79
CA LEU A 230 3.97 16.88 -8.67
C LEU A 230 3.68 17.58 -9.98
N ALA A 231 4.65 17.64 -10.88
CA ALA A 231 4.51 18.34 -12.17
C ALA A 231 4.13 17.40 -13.32
N ALA A 232 4.10 16.09 -13.11
CA ALA A 232 3.91 15.12 -14.18
C ALA A 232 2.51 15.20 -14.82
N HIS A 233 2.46 15.19 -16.15
CA HIS A 233 1.22 15.00 -16.90
C HIS A 233 0.65 13.58 -16.73
N SER A 234 1.52 12.58 -16.66
CA SER A 234 1.13 11.23 -16.34
C SER A 234 2.24 10.46 -15.60
N PHE A 235 1.80 9.48 -14.87
CA PHE A 235 2.60 8.54 -14.10
C PHE A 235 2.22 7.12 -14.48
N LEU A 236 3.21 6.26 -14.65
CA LEU A 236 3.03 4.84 -14.81
C LEU A 236 4.07 4.11 -13.97
N THR A 237 3.62 3.23 -13.09
CA THR A 237 4.49 2.24 -12.46
C THR A 237 3.99 0.84 -12.80
N ALA A 238 4.92 -0.08 -13.01
CA ALA A 238 4.64 -1.49 -13.21
C ALA A 238 5.79 -2.33 -12.65
N GLY A 239 5.47 -3.49 -12.14
CA GLY A 239 6.48 -4.38 -11.61
C GLY A 239 5.97 -5.77 -11.31
N GLY A 240 6.89 -6.63 -10.95
CA GLY A 240 6.58 -7.98 -10.57
C GLY A 240 7.80 -8.70 -9.99
N GLY A 241 7.55 -9.89 -9.52
CA GLY A 241 8.59 -10.71 -8.93
C GLY A 241 8.05 -12.01 -8.39
N ALA A 242 8.94 -12.72 -7.70
CA ALA A 242 8.59 -13.99 -7.09
C ALA A 242 9.26 -14.15 -5.72
N SER A 243 8.63 -14.95 -4.86
CA SER A 243 9.27 -15.46 -3.67
C SER A 243 9.07 -16.98 -3.56
N TYR A 244 10.04 -17.63 -2.94
CA TYR A 244 10.00 -19.05 -2.69
C TYR A 244 10.47 -19.39 -1.26
N LYS A 245 9.75 -20.28 -0.60
CA LYS A 245 10.11 -20.74 0.75
C LYS A 245 10.94 -22.01 0.67
N PHE A 246 12.23 -21.90 0.94
CA PHE A 246 13.18 -23.02 1.08
C PHE A 246 13.27 -23.41 2.56
N GLY A 247 12.33 -24.19 3.04
CA GLY A 247 12.25 -24.50 4.48
C GLY A 247 12.06 -23.25 5.32
N ALA A 248 13.06 -22.88 6.12
CA ALA A 248 13.05 -21.72 7.00
C ALA A 248 13.37 -20.38 6.29
N LEU A 249 13.91 -20.40 5.06
CA LEU A 249 14.25 -19.23 4.27
C LEU A 249 13.13 -18.88 3.29
N LYS A 250 12.57 -17.68 3.36
CA LYS A 250 11.82 -17.06 2.28
C LYS A 250 12.77 -16.17 1.50
N ALA A 251 13.11 -16.52 0.26
CA ALA A 251 13.85 -15.68 -0.67
C ALA A 251 12.90 -15.01 -1.66
N SER A 252 13.15 -13.74 -2.00
CA SER A 252 12.34 -12.95 -2.94
C SER A 252 13.23 -12.18 -3.90
N ALA A 253 12.73 -11.98 -5.12
CA ALA A 253 13.31 -11.07 -6.09
C ALA A 253 12.20 -10.32 -6.82
N ASN A 254 12.41 -9.03 -7.08
CA ASN A 254 11.47 -8.21 -7.81
C ASN A 254 12.18 -7.18 -8.70
N ILE A 255 11.43 -6.69 -9.67
CA ILE A 255 11.82 -5.58 -10.54
C ILE A 255 10.60 -4.67 -10.70
N THR A 256 10.83 -3.36 -10.62
CA THR A 256 9.81 -2.34 -10.86
C THR A 256 10.33 -1.27 -11.80
N SER A 257 9.42 -0.70 -12.59
CA SER A 257 9.67 0.38 -13.54
C SER A 257 8.69 1.51 -13.28
N THR A 258 9.18 2.74 -13.16
CA THR A 258 8.35 3.92 -12.93
C THR A 258 8.71 5.02 -13.91
N SER A 259 7.71 5.61 -14.55
CA SER A 259 7.86 6.70 -15.52
C SER A 259 6.96 7.87 -15.16
N TYR A 260 7.53 9.06 -15.15
CA TYR A 260 6.83 10.34 -15.10
C TYR A 260 6.99 11.03 -16.45
N LYS A 261 5.86 11.36 -17.10
CA LYS A 261 5.87 12.01 -18.42
C LYS A 261 5.58 13.49 -18.29
N GLN A 262 6.36 14.32 -19.01
CA GLN A 262 6.24 15.78 -19.03
C GLN A 262 6.18 16.38 -17.61
N GLY A 263 7.01 15.88 -16.71
CA GLY A 263 7.03 16.27 -15.31
C GLY A 263 8.00 17.40 -15.04
N PHE A 264 9.24 17.04 -14.71
CA PHE A 264 10.28 17.99 -14.35
C PHE A 264 10.74 18.76 -15.62
N GLU A 265 10.58 20.10 -15.60
CA GLU A 265 10.87 20.98 -16.73
C GLU A 265 10.23 20.55 -18.06
N GLY A 266 9.09 19.87 -18.00
CA GLY A 266 8.37 19.36 -19.18
C GLY A 266 8.97 18.11 -19.80
N GLN A 267 10.01 17.50 -19.19
CA GLN A 267 10.71 16.32 -19.67
C GLN A 267 10.29 15.04 -18.94
N ASN A 268 10.75 13.91 -19.44
CA ASN A 268 10.44 12.63 -18.84
C ASN A 268 11.46 12.26 -17.77
N VAL A 269 11.00 11.49 -16.80
CA VAL A 269 11.82 10.86 -15.77
C VAL A 269 11.46 9.39 -15.69
N HIS A 270 12.46 8.53 -15.64
CA HIS A 270 12.28 7.08 -15.55
C HIS A 270 13.17 6.48 -14.48
N PHE A 271 12.67 5.48 -13.77
CA PHE A 271 13.41 4.70 -12.78
C PHE A 271 13.13 3.21 -12.91
N MET A 272 14.17 2.42 -12.68
CA MET A 272 14.09 0.97 -12.52
C MET A 272 14.64 0.59 -11.16
N ASN A 273 13.91 -0.24 -10.40
CA ASN A 273 14.41 -0.85 -9.18
C ASN A 273 14.59 -2.35 -9.38
N TYR A 274 15.69 -2.87 -8.86
CA TYR A 274 16.02 -4.29 -8.84
C TYR A 274 16.29 -4.66 -7.39
N GLU A 275 15.52 -5.57 -6.81
CA GLU A 275 15.70 -5.98 -5.43
C GLU A 275 15.79 -7.49 -5.30
N VAL A 276 16.68 -7.93 -4.42
CA VAL A 276 16.71 -9.28 -3.88
C VAL A 276 16.70 -9.19 -2.36
N ASN A 277 15.91 -10.07 -1.72
CA ASN A 277 15.82 -10.10 -0.27
C ASN A 277 15.56 -11.52 0.24
N GLY A 278 15.88 -11.75 1.51
CA GLY A 278 15.64 -13.03 2.16
C GLY A 278 15.32 -12.85 3.65
N LEU A 279 14.32 -13.58 4.13
CA LEU A 279 13.93 -13.64 5.53
C LEU A 279 14.08 -15.08 6.03
N TYR A 280 14.93 -15.28 7.03
CA TYR A 280 15.20 -16.59 7.64
C TYR A 280 14.55 -16.69 9.02
N SER A 281 13.77 -17.76 9.25
CA SER A 281 13.12 -18.05 10.53
C SER A 281 14.01 -19.02 11.33
N PHE A 282 14.77 -18.53 12.29
CA PHE A 282 15.62 -19.35 13.16
C PHE A 282 14.81 -20.24 14.09
N THR A 283 13.70 -19.68 14.57
CA THR A 283 12.68 -20.38 15.37
C THR A 283 11.30 -19.87 14.95
N PRO A 284 10.20 -20.46 15.42
CA PRO A 284 8.87 -19.89 15.19
C PRO A 284 8.69 -18.45 15.71
N ALA A 285 9.53 -18.02 16.68
CA ALA A 285 9.48 -16.69 17.26
C ALA A 285 10.52 -15.72 16.70
N LEU A 286 11.69 -16.21 16.28
CA LEU A 286 12.82 -15.35 15.85
C LEU A 286 13.05 -15.46 14.35
N SER A 287 13.03 -14.33 13.67
CA SER A 287 13.42 -14.23 12.25
C SER A 287 14.35 -13.04 12.03
N ALA A 288 15.19 -13.13 10.99
CA ALA A 288 15.99 -12.02 10.51
C ALA A 288 16.04 -12.02 8.98
N GLY A 289 16.13 -10.84 8.40
CA GLY A 289 16.14 -10.64 6.96
C GLY A 289 17.20 -9.64 6.52
N LEU A 290 17.67 -9.86 5.29
CA LEU A 290 18.58 -8.97 4.57
C LEU A 290 18.01 -8.71 3.17
N GLY A 291 18.21 -7.50 2.67
CA GLY A 291 17.80 -7.11 1.32
C GLY A 291 18.79 -6.13 0.70
N VAL A 292 18.87 -6.15 -0.61
CA VAL A 292 19.67 -5.21 -1.41
C VAL A 292 18.80 -4.72 -2.56
N THR A 293 18.75 -3.40 -2.71
CA THR A 293 18.04 -2.72 -3.80
C THR A 293 19.04 -1.89 -4.61
N TYR A 294 19.04 -2.07 -5.93
CA TYR A 294 19.71 -1.18 -6.88
C TYR A 294 18.67 -0.42 -7.66
N THR A 295 18.80 0.90 -7.71
CA THR A 295 17.94 1.80 -8.49
C THR A 295 18.76 2.46 -9.57
N ASP A 296 18.26 2.45 -10.80
CA ASP A 296 18.81 3.15 -11.95
C ASP A 296 17.76 4.09 -12.53
N GLY A 297 18.11 5.35 -12.74
CA GLY A 297 17.20 6.38 -13.20
C GLY A 297 17.76 7.15 -14.39
N THR A 298 16.86 7.85 -15.08
CA THR A 298 17.19 8.80 -16.15
C THR A 298 16.29 10.02 -16.00
N VAL A 299 16.88 11.21 -15.98
CA VAL A 299 16.20 12.51 -15.94
C VAL A 299 16.58 13.26 -17.22
N GLU A 300 15.67 13.30 -18.20
CA GLU A 300 15.94 13.89 -19.52
C GLU A 300 16.27 15.39 -19.46
N ALA A 301 15.68 16.14 -18.50
CA ALA A 301 15.83 17.60 -18.40
C ALA A 301 17.27 18.05 -18.20
N ASN A 302 18.10 17.28 -17.52
CA ASN A 302 19.48 17.63 -17.18
C ASN A 302 20.48 16.52 -17.55
N ASP A 303 20.03 15.54 -18.33
CA ASP A 303 20.83 14.40 -18.80
C ASP A 303 21.54 13.66 -17.65
N SER A 304 20.82 13.56 -16.50
CA SER A 304 21.37 12.90 -15.31
C SER A 304 20.84 11.48 -15.18
N ASP A 305 21.71 10.59 -14.70
CA ASP A 305 21.42 9.20 -14.40
C ASP A 305 21.50 8.97 -12.89
N PRO A 306 20.44 9.25 -12.12
CA PRO A 306 20.44 9.02 -10.69
C PRO A 306 20.47 7.52 -10.38
N ARG A 307 21.50 7.10 -9.63
CA ARG A 307 21.68 5.71 -9.21
C ARG A 307 21.80 5.62 -7.70
N TYR A 308 21.15 4.58 -7.13
CA TYR A 308 21.19 4.34 -5.69
C TYR A 308 21.44 2.85 -5.42
N LEU A 309 22.17 2.60 -4.35
CA LEU A 309 22.37 1.27 -3.77
C LEU A 309 21.92 1.32 -2.31
N GLN A 310 21.00 0.42 -1.94
CA GLN A 310 20.44 0.36 -0.61
C GLN A 310 20.58 -1.03 -0.02
N TYR A 311 21.00 -1.10 1.26
CA TYR A 311 21.09 -2.31 2.05
C TYR A 311 20.12 -2.24 3.21
N ASN A 312 19.37 -3.31 3.42
CA ASN A 312 18.30 -3.43 4.38
C ASN A 312 18.54 -4.63 5.30
N ALA A 313 18.31 -4.46 6.60
CA ALA A 313 18.41 -5.53 7.59
C ALA A 313 17.29 -5.41 8.63
N ILE A 314 16.66 -6.51 8.98
CA ILE A 314 15.63 -6.59 10.02
C ILE A 314 15.86 -7.81 10.90
N ALA A 315 15.55 -7.69 12.19
CA ALA A 315 15.39 -8.79 13.12
C ALA A 315 14.06 -8.63 13.85
N GLN A 316 13.31 -9.72 14.01
CA GLN A 316 11.98 -9.70 14.59
C GLN A 316 11.84 -10.84 15.59
N TYR A 317 11.27 -10.56 16.76
CA TYR A 317 10.99 -11.54 17.78
C TYR A 317 9.53 -11.45 18.24
N ALA A 318 8.76 -12.50 17.99
CA ALA A 318 7.39 -12.62 18.42
C ALA A 318 7.33 -12.97 19.93
N LEU A 319 6.86 -12.03 20.74
CA LEU A 319 6.57 -12.25 22.16
C LEU A 319 5.29 -13.05 22.34
N SER A 320 4.35 -12.88 21.41
CA SER A 320 3.08 -13.60 21.32
C SER A 320 2.58 -13.60 19.86
N LYS A 321 1.39 -14.18 19.61
CA LYS A 321 0.73 -14.11 18.30
C LYS A 321 0.39 -12.66 17.89
N SER A 322 0.18 -11.77 18.86
CA SER A 322 -0.23 -10.38 18.63
C SER A 322 0.88 -9.36 18.88
N THR A 323 1.96 -9.73 19.57
CA THR A 323 2.99 -8.78 20.02
C THR A 323 4.37 -9.19 19.51
N GLN A 324 5.08 -8.25 18.90
CA GLN A 324 6.40 -8.45 18.33
C GLN A 324 7.32 -7.27 18.68
N VAL A 325 8.55 -7.56 19.05
CA VAL A 325 9.66 -6.58 19.09
C VAL A 325 10.51 -6.76 17.84
N TYR A 326 11.12 -5.67 17.38
CA TYR A 326 11.98 -5.71 16.21
C TYR A 326 13.12 -4.73 16.30
N ALA A 327 14.16 -4.99 15.52
CA ALA A 327 15.25 -4.07 15.23
C ALA A 327 15.41 -3.97 13.71
N PHE A 328 15.72 -2.78 13.21
CA PHE A 328 15.94 -2.54 11.79
C PHE A 328 17.18 -1.68 11.56
N ALA A 329 17.79 -1.83 10.40
CA ALA A 329 18.82 -0.96 9.89
C ALA A 329 18.72 -0.87 8.37
N THR A 330 18.92 0.32 7.83
CA THR A 330 19.03 0.57 6.40
C THR A 330 20.16 1.53 6.13
N TYR A 331 20.83 1.35 4.99
CA TYR A 331 21.87 2.24 4.49
C TYR A 331 21.68 2.44 3.01
N GLN A 332 21.68 3.70 2.58
CA GLN A 332 21.55 4.08 1.17
C GLN A 332 22.77 4.90 0.75
N HIS A 333 23.31 4.57 -0.43
CA HIS A 333 24.33 5.31 -1.13
C HIS A 333 23.80 5.81 -2.47
N ALA A 334 23.80 7.13 -2.67
CA ALA A 334 23.58 7.77 -3.95
C ALA A 334 24.87 7.67 -4.76
N MET A 335 24.89 6.85 -5.82
CA MET A 335 26.10 6.51 -6.57
C MET A 335 26.49 7.59 -7.58
N THR A 336 25.54 8.43 -8.01
CA THR A 336 25.78 9.53 -8.95
C THR A 336 26.28 10.76 -8.21
N ALA A 337 27.35 11.38 -8.71
CA ALA A 337 27.94 12.57 -8.09
C ALA A 337 26.92 13.72 -8.05
N GLY A 338 26.90 14.45 -6.92
CA GLY A 338 25.96 15.55 -6.71
C GLY A 338 24.58 15.15 -6.21
N LEU A 339 24.24 13.86 -6.19
CA LEU A 339 23.01 13.39 -5.56
C LEU A 339 23.18 13.18 -4.06
N VAL A 340 22.09 13.25 -3.33
CA VAL A 340 22.02 12.97 -1.90
C VAL A 340 21.18 11.72 -1.64
N ALA A 341 21.53 10.99 -0.57
CA ALA A 341 20.78 9.83 -0.14
C ALA A 341 19.56 10.24 0.69
N GLN A 342 18.48 9.44 0.58
CA GLN A 342 17.29 9.54 1.42
C GLN A 342 16.66 8.14 1.57
N VAL A 343 16.86 7.53 2.73
CA VAL A 343 16.46 6.13 2.99
C VAL A 343 14.94 5.92 3.01
N THR A 344 14.17 6.98 3.30
CA THR A 344 12.71 6.98 3.26
C THR A 344 12.18 8.40 3.12
N GLN A 345 11.00 8.54 2.53
CA GLN A 345 10.29 9.83 2.44
C GLN A 345 9.89 10.43 3.81
N PHE A 346 9.93 9.66 4.88
CA PHE A 346 9.56 10.12 6.23
C PHE A 346 10.70 10.82 6.97
N VAL A 347 11.90 10.90 6.39
CA VAL A 347 13.04 11.65 6.93
C VAL A 347 13.58 12.60 5.86
N SER A 348 14.20 13.71 6.29
CA SER A 348 14.83 14.63 5.35
C SER A 348 16.02 13.97 4.65
N ALA A 349 16.28 14.39 3.41
CA ALA A 349 17.43 13.93 2.65
C ALA A 349 18.75 14.24 3.41
N SER A 350 19.75 13.41 3.19
CA SER A 350 21.11 13.62 3.66
C SER A 350 21.72 14.88 3.01
N SER A 351 22.70 15.48 3.65
CA SER A 351 23.58 16.48 3.02
C SER A 351 24.71 15.85 2.19
N THR A 352 24.77 14.51 2.14
CA THR A 352 25.80 13.74 1.43
C THR A 352 25.20 12.61 0.61
N GLN A 353 26.04 11.92 -0.14
CA GLN A 353 25.64 10.71 -0.89
C GLN A 353 25.24 9.51 0.01
N ASN A 354 25.39 9.61 1.33
CA ASN A 354 25.15 8.50 2.24
C ASN A 354 24.13 8.87 3.31
N GLN A 355 23.22 7.95 3.59
CA GLN A 355 22.35 8.03 4.74
C GLN A 355 22.14 6.64 5.35
N ALA A 356 22.14 6.58 6.67
CA ALA A 356 21.84 5.38 7.43
C ALA A 356 20.75 5.66 8.47
N ALA A 357 19.86 4.71 8.65
CA ALA A 357 18.88 4.72 9.72
C ALA A 357 18.88 3.37 10.43
N ALA A 358 18.66 3.38 11.74
CA ALA A 358 18.51 2.17 12.54
C ALA A 358 17.57 2.43 13.72
N GLY A 359 16.92 1.39 14.20
CA GLY A 359 16.04 1.53 15.35
C GLY A 359 15.53 0.20 15.91
N ILE A 360 14.83 0.32 17.02
CA ILE A 360 14.13 -0.79 17.68
C ILE A 360 12.69 -0.40 17.94
N GLY A 361 11.79 -1.34 17.90
CA GLY A 361 10.37 -1.04 18.10
C GLY A 361 9.54 -2.20 18.61
N LEU A 362 8.30 -1.87 18.91
CA LEU A 362 7.26 -2.78 19.39
C LEU A 362 6.03 -2.62 18.52
N ARG A 363 5.44 -3.75 18.13
CA ARG A 363 4.18 -3.83 17.43
C ARG A 363 3.21 -4.71 18.20
N HIS A 364 1.96 -4.25 18.34
CA HIS A 364 0.86 -5.02 18.93
C HIS A 364 -0.38 -4.94 18.06
N ALA A 365 -0.97 -6.09 17.72
CA ALA A 365 -2.24 -6.20 16.99
C ALA A 365 -3.36 -6.67 17.94
N PHE A 366 -4.58 -6.16 17.74
CA PHE A 366 -5.77 -6.50 18.52
C PHE A 366 -7.01 -6.67 17.65
#